data_a8b1f0b6587a666cd0912be9267ae0a7
#
_entry.id   a8b1f0b6587a666cd0912be9267ae0a7
#
_cell.length_a   1.000
_cell.length_b   1.000
_cell.length_c   1.000
_cell.angle_alpha   90.00
_cell.angle_beta   90.00
_cell.angle_gamma   90.00
#
_symmetry.space_group_name_H-M   'P 1'
#
loop_
_entity.id
_entity.type
_entity.pdbx_description
1 polymer ?
#
loop_
_entity_poly.entity_id
_entity_poly.type
_entity_poly.pdbx_seq_one_letter_code
_entity_poly.pdbx_strand_id
1 'polypeptide(L)' 'MNLPKEPVMLLSVVNTQLRDRYPSLTELAKAYMIPEEDIITPLKKINYEYNKERNQFV' A
#
# COMPACT_ATOMS: atom_id res chain seq x y z
N MET A 1 -0.53 -13.93 4.32
CA MET A 1 0.24 -12.95 5.11
C MET A 1 -0.57 -11.69 5.29
N ASN A 2 -0.59 -11.15 6.49
CA ASN A 2 -1.41 -9.98 6.80
C ASN A 2 -0.59 -8.70 6.80
N LEU A 3 -1.21 -7.63 6.34
CA LEU A 3 -0.59 -6.31 6.42
C LEU A 3 -0.79 -5.73 7.82
N PRO A 4 0.15 -4.90 8.30
CA PRO A 4 -0.04 -4.19 9.57
C PRO A 4 -1.28 -3.29 9.51
N LYS A 5 -1.94 -3.12 10.64
CA LYS A 5 -3.11 -2.23 10.72
C LYS A 5 -2.73 -0.81 11.11
N GLU A 6 -1.59 -0.65 11.77
CA GLU A 6 -1.11 0.66 12.18
C GLU A 6 -0.63 1.41 10.93
N PRO A 7 -1.12 2.65 10.67
CA PRO A 7 -0.86 3.33 9.40
C PRO A 7 0.62 3.56 9.08
N VAL A 8 1.43 3.94 10.05
CA VAL A 8 2.86 4.19 9.79
C VAL A 8 3.58 2.91 9.40
N MET A 9 3.29 1.82 10.09
CA MET A 9 3.87 0.53 9.75
C MET A 9 3.34 0.01 8.41
N LEU A 10 2.05 0.24 8.16
CA LEU A 10 1.45 -0.13 6.88
C LEU A 10 2.14 0.60 5.73
N LEU A 11 2.38 1.89 5.89
CA LEU A 11 3.08 2.70 4.88
C LEU A 11 4.44 2.09 4.54
N SER A 12 5.22 1.78 5.56
CA SER A 12 6.56 1.20 5.37
C SER A 12 6.50 -0.13 4.63
N VAL A 13 5.63 -1.03 5.06
CA VAL A 13 5.50 -2.35 4.45
C VAL A 13 5.00 -2.24 3.01
N VAL A 14 3.96 -1.44 2.80
CA VAL A 14 3.37 -1.29 1.46
C VAL A 14 4.39 -0.70 0.47
N ASN A 15 5.07 0.37 0.85
CA ASN A 15 6.05 0.98 -0.04
C ASN A 15 7.22 0.04 -0.33
N THR A 16 7.64 -0.73 0.63
CA THR A 16 8.69 -1.74 0.41
C THR A 16 8.23 -2.80 -0.58
N GLN A 17 7.01 -3.30 -0.43
CA GLN A 17 6.46 -4.30 -1.33
C GLN A 17 6.28 -3.76 -2.75
N LEU A 18 5.82 -2.53 -2.88
CA LEU A 18 5.68 -1.90 -4.19
C LEU A 18 7.02 -1.69 -4.86
N ARG A 19 8.05 -1.35 -4.09
CA ARG A 19 9.39 -1.18 -4.64
C ARG A 19 10.00 -2.51 -5.11
N ASP A 20 9.81 -3.57 -4.32
CA ASP A 20 10.57 -4.80 -4.51
C ASP A 20 9.81 -5.94 -5.19
N ARG A 21 8.47 -5.97 -5.09
CA ARG A 21 7.71 -7.16 -5.50
C ARG A 21 6.56 -6.92 -6.46
N TYR A 22 5.88 -5.79 -6.34
CA TYR A 22 4.64 -5.58 -7.11
C TYR A 22 4.74 -4.33 -7.97
N PRO A 23 4.32 -4.43 -9.25
CA PRO A 23 4.43 -3.30 -10.17
C PRO A 23 3.35 -2.24 -9.98
N SER A 24 2.33 -2.51 -9.15
CA SER A 24 1.25 -1.57 -8.92
C SER A 24 0.51 -1.89 -7.65
N LEU A 25 -0.26 -0.92 -7.16
CA LEU A 25 -1.13 -1.13 -6.00
C LEU A 25 -2.18 -2.20 -6.28
N THR A 26 -2.70 -2.23 -7.51
CA THR A 26 -3.68 -3.23 -7.92
C THR A 26 -3.12 -4.64 -7.76
N GLU A 27 -1.88 -4.86 -8.20
CA GLU A 27 -1.25 -6.17 -8.10
C GLU A 27 -0.97 -6.55 -6.64
N LEU A 28 -0.55 -5.59 -5.84
CA LEU A 28 -0.34 -5.82 -4.41
C LEU A 28 -1.64 -6.26 -3.73
N ALA A 29 -2.70 -5.52 -3.96
CA ALA A 29 -4.00 -5.82 -3.35
C ALA A 29 -4.52 -7.20 -3.77
N LYS A 30 -4.35 -7.54 -5.04
CA LYS A 30 -4.73 -8.87 -5.53
C LYS A 30 -3.96 -9.97 -4.83
N ALA A 31 -2.65 -9.79 -4.66
CA ALA A 31 -1.81 -10.79 -4.03
C ALA A 31 -2.21 -11.03 -2.57
N TYR A 32 -2.66 -10.00 -1.89
CA TYR A 32 -3.11 -10.09 -0.50
C TYR A 32 -4.60 -10.42 -0.38
N MET A 33 -5.30 -10.49 -1.52
CA MET A 33 -6.73 -10.79 -1.58
C MET A 33 -7.58 -9.82 -0.79
N ILE A 34 -7.25 -8.54 -0.90
CA ILE A 34 -7.97 -7.46 -0.22
C ILE A 34 -8.34 -6.36 -1.21
N PRO A 35 -9.39 -5.56 -0.91
CA PRO A 35 -9.67 -4.38 -1.73
C PRO A 35 -8.59 -3.33 -1.53
N GLU A 36 -8.35 -2.54 -2.57
CA GLU A 36 -7.35 -1.46 -2.48
C GLU A 36 -7.68 -0.48 -1.37
N GLU A 37 -8.95 -0.28 -1.07
CA GLU A 37 -9.40 0.61 -0.01
C GLU A 37 -8.85 0.25 1.36
N ASP A 38 -8.61 -1.03 1.61
CA ASP A 38 -8.04 -1.47 2.88
C ASP A 38 -6.62 -0.94 3.08
N ILE A 39 -5.97 -0.54 1.99
CA ILE A 39 -4.64 0.07 2.03
C ILE A 39 -4.77 1.59 1.95
N ILE A 40 -5.59 2.08 1.02
CA ILE A 40 -5.73 3.50 0.74
C ILE A 40 -6.29 4.27 1.94
N THR A 41 -7.35 3.75 2.56
CA THR A 41 -8.05 4.48 3.62
C THR A 41 -7.17 4.76 4.84
N PRO A 42 -6.45 3.77 5.41
CA PRO A 42 -5.56 4.06 6.53
C PRO A 42 -4.43 5.04 6.19
N LEU A 43 -3.88 4.93 4.98
CA LEU A 43 -2.76 5.79 4.58
C LEU A 43 -3.23 7.20 4.28
N LYS A 44 -4.45 7.36 3.81
CA LYS A 44 -5.03 8.69 3.63
C LYS A 44 -5.19 9.42 4.96
N LYS A 45 -5.45 8.69 6.04
CA LYS A 45 -5.57 9.28 7.37
C LYS A 45 -4.29 9.93 7.85
N ILE A 46 -3.15 9.52 7.34
CA ILE A 46 -1.86 10.14 7.65
C ILE A 46 -1.32 10.95 6.47
N ASN A 47 -2.24 11.34 5.57
CA ASN A 47 -1.96 12.23 4.44
C ASN A 47 -1.03 11.64 3.37
N TYR A 48 -1.07 10.34 3.18
CA TYR A 48 -0.34 9.70 2.09
C TYR A 48 -1.30 9.23 1.01
N GLU A 49 -0.93 9.47 -0.24
CA GLU A 49 -1.70 9.03 -1.41
C GLU A 49 -0.82 8.24 -2.35
N TYR A 50 -1.44 7.31 -3.06
CA TYR A 50 -0.70 6.49 -4.01
C TYR A 50 -0.32 7.31 -5.25
N ASN A 51 0.97 7.34 -5.55
CA ASN A 51 1.48 7.96 -6.76
C ASN A 51 1.77 6.85 -7.78
N LYS A 52 0.96 6.82 -8.82
CA LYS A 52 1.02 5.76 -9.82
C LYS A 52 2.32 5.77 -10.61
N GLU A 53 2.87 6.94 -10.88
CA GLU A 53 4.10 7.07 -11.66
C GLU A 53 5.31 6.55 -10.89
N ARG A 54 5.33 6.78 -9.58
CA ARG A 54 6.42 6.33 -8.72
C ARG A 54 6.17 4.94 -8.13
N ASN A 55 4.95 4.46 -8.26
CA ASN A 55 4.53 3.21 -7.64
C ASN A 55 4.82 3.20 -6.14
N GLN A 56 4.40 4.27 -5.47
CA GLN A 56 4.56 4.38 -4.02
C GLN A 56 3.56 5.37 -3.43
N PHE A 57 3.34 5.26 -2.14
CA PHE A 57 2.55 6.26 -1.41
C PHE A 57 3.47 7.42 -1.01
N VAL A 58 3.01 8.62 -1.29
CA VAL A 58 3.78 9.83 -1.03
C VAL A 58 2.92 10.90 -0.34
#